data_78eabea2a4509bb5f018d1d17df9fddb
#
_entry.id   78eabea2a4509bb5f018d1d17df9fddb
#
_cell.length_a   1.000
_cell.length_b   1.000
_cell.length_c   1.000
_cell.angle_alpha   90.00
_cell.angle_beta   90.00
_cell.angle_gamma   90.00
#
_symmetry.space_group_name_H-M   'P 1'
#
loop_
_entity.id
_entity.type
_entity.pdbx_description
1 polymer ?
#
loop_
_entity_poly.entity_id
_entity_poly.type
_entity_poly.pdbx_seq_one_letter_code
_entity_poly.pdbx_strand_id
1 'polypeptide(L)'
;GEHALLLGKPSSSIEKERFGNVTLFSHLSKEKFQNLVQESEYFISRPGYSTIMDQSFLGSNCLFIPTPGQTEQIYLGKILAKFKYARVVEERNLNAEYLASAFEGPIYRLPKSNLRLLENTISAFMEQLK
;
A
#
# COMPACT_ATOMS: atom_id res chain seq x y z
N GLY A 1 19.26 -0.28 -1.73
CA GLY A 1 18.53 -0.83 -0.61
C GLY A 1 17.99 -2.22 -0.87
N GLU A 2 17.49 -2.86 0.16
CA GLU A 2 16.87 -4.17 0.02
C GLU A 2 15.36 -4.04 -0.16
N HIS A 3 14.79 -4.97 -0.93
CA HIS A 3 13.37 -4.99 -1.25
C HIS A 3 12.78 -6.36 -0.89
N ALA A 4 11.55 -6.35 -0.42
CA ALA A 4 10.79 -7.57 -0.20
C ALA A 4 9.56 -7.56 -1.11
N LEU A 5 9.28 -8.68 -1.75
CA LEU A 5 8.13 -8.85 -2.61
C LEU A 5 7.27 -10.00 -2.08
N LEU A 6 6.01 -9.72 -1.79
CA LEU A 6 5.06 -10.71 -1.29
C LEU A 6 4.04 -11.04 -2.36
N LEU A 7 3.96 -12.31 -2.73
CA LEU A 7 3.04 -12.78 -3.78
C LEU A 7 1.62 -13.06 -3.28
N GLY A 8 1.46 -13.34 -2.00
CA GLY A 8 0.17 -13.68 -1.45
C GLY A 8 -0.37 -15.03 -1.92
N LYS A 9 0.53 -16.00 -2.18
CA LYS A 9 0.17 -17.34 -2.65
C LYS A 9 0.49 -18.38 -1.59
N PRO A 10 -0.41 -18.63 -0.64
CA PRO A 10 -0.14 -19.52 0.49
C PRO A 10 0.08 -20.98 0.10
N SER A 11 -0.38 -21.40 -1.07
CA SER A 11 -0.23 -22.77 -1.56
C SER A 11 1.08 -23.03 -2.31
N SER A 12 1.93 -21.99 -2.46
CA SER A 12 3.22 -22.14 -3.13
C SER A 12 4.18 -22.98 -2.29
N SER A 13 4.96 -23.84 -2.95
CA SER A 13 6.01 -24.62 -2.31
C SER A 13 7.25 -23.77 -1.97
N ILE A 14 7.41 -22.61 -2.60
CA ILE A 14 8.53 -21.70 -2.37
C ILE A 14 8.11 -20.67 -1.33
N GLU A 15 8.65 -20.78 -0.11
CA GLU A 15 8.33 -19.86 0.96
C GLU A 15 9.17 -18.58 0.89
N LYS A 16 10.46 -18.72 0.52
CA LYS A 16 11.38 -17.61 0.47
C LYS A 16 12.45 -17.86 -0.59
N GLU A 17 12.71 -16.86 -1.43
CA GLU A 17 13.75 -16.94 -2.45
C GLU A 17 14.40 -15.56 -2.59
N ARG A 18 15.70 -15.53 -2.80
CA ARG A 18 16.44 -14.27 -2.90
C ARG A 18 17.05 -14.11 -4.28
N PHE A 19 16.86 -12.93 -4.87
CA PHE A 19 17.43 -12.50 -6.14
C PHE A 19 18.14 -11.17 -5.94
N GLY A 20 19.47 -11.20 -5.76
CA GLY A 20 20.23 -9.97 -5.49
C GLY A 20 19.72 -9.25 -4.24
N ASN A 21 19.22 -8.03 -4.40
CA ASN A 21 18.69 -7.23 -3.30
C ASN A 21 17.16 -7.36 -3.14
N VAL A 22 16.54 -8.31 -3.84
CA VAL A 22 15.10 -8.58 -3.73
C VAL A 22 14.89 -9.93 -3.07
N THR A 23 14.10 -9.96 -2.00
CA THR A 23 13.65 -11.19 -1.36
C THR A 23 12.19 -11.42 -1.72
N LEU A 24 11.90 -12.59 -2.27
CA LEU A 24 10.56 -13.00 -2.68
C LEU A 24 9.97 -13.90 -1.61
N PHE A 25 8.79 -13.56 -1.12
CA PHE A 25 8.02 -14.38 -0.19
C PHE A 25 6.75 -14.85 -0.86
N SER A 26 6.45 -16.16 -0.78
CA SER A 26 5.18 -16.69 -1.27
C SER A 26 4.03 -16.22 -0.39
N HIS A 27 4.22 -16.29 0.91
CA HIS A 27 3.30 -15.74 1.91
C HIS A 27 4.05 -15.50 3.22
N LEU A 28 3.45 -14.71 4.10
CA LEU A 28 3.98 -14.42 5.42
C LEU A 28 2.84 -14.53 6.44
N SER A 29 3.19 -14.93 7.66
CA SER A 29 2.26 -14.80 8.78
C SER A 29 1.96 -13.32 9.01
N LYS A 30 0.84 -13.03 9.65
CA LYS A 30 0.45 -11.66 9.97
C LYS A 30 1.54 -10.94 10.77
N GLU A 31 2.10 -11.60 11.76
CA GLU A 31 3.16 -11.05 12.62
C GLU A 31 4.42 -10.72 11.80
N LYS A 32 4.91 -11.65 10.98
CA LYS A 32 6.08 -11.44 10.14
C LYS A 32 5.86 -10.32 9.13
N PHE A 33 4.67 -10.26 8.55
CA PHE A 33 4.30 -9.21 7.62
C PHE A 33 4.32 -7.83 8.29
N GLN A 34 3.71 -7.72 9.47
CA GLN A 34 3.71 -6.46 10.22
C GLN A 34 5.12 -6.01 10.60
N ASN A 35 5.95 -6.94 11.05
CA ASN A 35 7.34 -6.62 11.36
C ASN A 35 8.11 -6.11 10.14
N LEU A 36 7.92 -6.76 9.01
CA LEU A 36 8.56 -6.36 7.76
C LEU A 36 8.12 -4.96 7.34
N VAL A 37 6.83 -4.65 7.43
CA VAL A 37 6.30 -3.33 7.10
C VAL A 37 6.85 -2.26 8.03
N GLN A 38 6.92 -2.54 9.34
CA GLN A 38 7.44 -1.60 10.33
C GLN A 38 8.92 -1.26 10.10
N GLU A 39 9.69 -2.23 9.61
CA GLU A 39 11.11 -2.04 9.29
C GLU A 39 11.33 -1.37 7.93
N SER A 40 10.30 -1.26 7.11
CA SER A 40 10.38 -0.72 5.76
C SER A 40 10.20 0.79 5.76
N GLU A 41 10.92 1.48 4.88
CA GLU A 41 10.79 2.92 4.70
C GLU A 41 9.47 3.27 4.03
N TYR A 42 8.99 2.43 3.13
CA TYR A 42 7.75 2.64 2.41
C TYR A 42 7.13 1.30 2.00
N PHE A 43 5.84 1.37 1.70
CA PHE A 43 5.00 0.23 1.38
C PHE A 43 4.28 0.48 0.05
N ILE A 44 4.32 -0.47 -0.86
CA ILE A 44 3.68 -0.35 -2.18
C ILE A 44 2.66 -1.47 -2.32
N SER A 45 1.43 -1.12 -2.69
CA SER A 45 0.34 -2.09 -2.77
C SER A 45 -0.85 -1.56 -3.58
N ARG A 46 -1.82 -2.44 -3.82
CA ARG A 46 -3.17 -2.05 -4.25
C ARG A 46 -3.91 -1.41 -3.07
N PRO A 47 -4.76 -0.38 -3.29
CA PRO A 47 -5.48 0.29 -2.21
C PRO A 47 -6.79 -0.41 -1.86
N GLY A 48 -6.71 -1.61 -1.29
CA GLY A 48 -7.88 -2.27 -0.72
C GLY A 48 -8.23 -1.68 0.65
N TYR A 49 -9.51 -1.70 1.03
CA TYR A 49 -9.97 -1.13 2.30
C TYR A 49 -9.20 -1.70 3.51
N SER A 50 -9.12 -3.02 3.60
CA SER A 50 -8.41 -3.69 4.70
C SER A 50 -6.94 -3.31 4.75
N THR A 51 -6.27 -3.26 3.59
CA THR A 51 -4.88 -2.86 3.49
C THR A 51 -4.68 -1.44 3.99
N ILE A 52 -5.56 -0.52 3.59
CA ILE A 52 -5.49 0.88 4.03
C ILE A 52 -5.64 0.98 5.54
N MET A 53 -6.60 0.25 6.13
CA MET A 53 -6.81 0.25 7.58
C MET A 53 -5.59 -0.30 8.32
N ASP A 54 -5.02 -1.41 7.86
CA ASP A 54 -3.83 -2.00 8.46
C ASP A 54 -2.63 -1.06 8.37
N GLN A 55 -2.40 -0.44 7.22
CA GLN A 55 -1.28 0.48 7.03
C GLN A 55 -1.49 1.79 7.79
N SER A 56 -2.73 2.23 7.96
CA SER A 56 -3.06 3.39 8.79
C SER A 56 -2.70 3.13 10.25
N PHE A 57 -3.00 1.95 10.76
CA PHE A 57 -2.60 1.57 12.11
C PHE A 57 -1.09 1.66 12.32
N LEU A 58 -0.32 1.28 11.30
CA LEU A 58 1.15 1.33 11.35
C LEU A 58 1.72 2.72 11.03
N GLY A 59 0.91 3.62 10.49
CA GLY A 59 1.36 4.96 10.07
C GLY A 59 2.34 4.93 8.91
N SER A 60 2.16 3.99 7.99
CA SER A 60 3.10 3.72 6.90
C SER A 60 3.12 4.83 5.85
N ASN A 61 4.28 5.01 5.22
CA ASN A 61 4.45 5.81 4.02
C ASN A 61 4.13 4.93 2.81
N CYS A 62 3.00 5.16 2.17
CA CYS A 62 2.47 4.26 1.15
C CYS A 62 2.45 4.87 -0.24
N LEU A 63 2.68 4.01 -1.22
CA LEU A 63 2.36 4.24 -2.62
C LEU A 63 1.30 3.21 -3.03
N PHE A 64 0.13 3.66 -3.43
CA PHE A 64 -0.94 2.77 -3.87
C PHE A 64 -1.12 2.81 -5.38
N ILE A 65 -1.37 1.65 -5.96
CA ILE A 65 -1.55 1.45 -7.40
C ILE A 65 -2.91 0.79 -7.60
N PRO A 66 -3.98 1.56 -7.86
CA PRO A 66 -5.31 0.97 -8.08
C PRO A 66 -5.30 -0.01 -9.24
N THR A 67 -6.00 -1.11 -9.08
CA THR A 67 -6.21 -2.07 -10.17
C THR A 67 -7.12 -1.43 -11.22
N PRO A 68 -6.72 -1.39 -12.51
CA PRO A 68 -7.56 -0.84 -13.56
C PRO A 68 -8.92 -1.52 -13.61
N GLY A 69 -10.00 -0.72 -13.66
CA GLY A 69 -11.37 -1.21 -13.68
C GLY A 69 -11.97 -1.55 -12.32
N GLN A 70 -11.18 -1.55 -11.25
CA GLN A 70 -11.65 -1.77 -9.89
C GLN A 70 -12.13 -0.45 -9.29
N THR A 71 -13.43 -0.20 -9.39
CA THR A 71 -14.04 1.08 -9.00
C THR A 71 -13.74 1.47 -7.56
N GLU A 72 -13.87 0.52 -6.63
CA GLU A 72 -13.59 0.76 -5.22
C GLU A 72 -12.14 1.21 -5.00
N GLN A 73 -11.19 0.51 -5.59
CA GLN A 73 -9.77 0.87 -5.46
C GLN A 73 -9.46 2.24 -6.05
N ILE A 74 -10.07 2.55 -7.20
CA ILE A 74 -9.89 3.85 -7.86
C ILE A 74 -10.38 4.98 -6.95
N TYR A 75 -11.55 4.81 -6.33
CA TYR A 75 -12.10 5.80 -5.41
C TYR A 75 -11.28 5.95 -4.13
N LEU A 76 -10.88 4.84 -3.54
CA LEU A 76 -10.01 4.86 -2.37
C LEU A 76 -8.71 5.59 -2.67
N GLY A 77 -8.12 5.31 -3.83
CA GLY A 77 -6.93 6.02 -4.29
C GLY A 77 -7.14 7.53 -4.39
N LYS A 78 -8.27 7.96 -4.98
CA LYS A 78 -8.59 9.38 -5.10
C LYS A 78 -8.70 10.08 -3.75
N ILE A 79 -9.34 9.44 -2.77
CA ILE A 79 -9.45 9.97 -1.40
C ILE A 79 -8.07 10.14 -0.78
N LEU A 80 -7.26 9.11 -0.85
CA LEU A 80 -5.93 9.13 -0.25
C LEU A 80 -5.03 10.20 -0.86
N ALA A 81 -5.08 10.37 -2.18
CA ALA A 81 -4.32 11.40 -2.86
C ALA A 81 -4.83 12.80 -2.51
N LYS A 82 -6.16 13.00 -2.46
CA LYS A 82 -6.77 14.28 -2.14
C LYS A 82 -6.35 14.81 -0.77
N PHE A 83 -6.33 13.95 0.23
CA PHE A 83 -5.95 14.34 1.59
C PHE A 83 -4.45 14.19 1.87
N LYS A 84 -3.66 13.82 0.87
CA LYS A 84 -2.21 13.61 0.97
C LYS A 84 -1.84 12.59 2.05
N TYR A 85 -2.67 11.58 2.21
CA TYR A 85 -2.41 10.47 3.12
C TYR A 85 -1.46 9.44 2.52
N ALA A 86 -1.43 9.34 1.20
CA ALA A 86 -0.56 8.43 0.48
C ALA A 86 -0.31 8.94 -0.95
N ARG A 87 0.73 8.42 -1.58
CA ARG A 87 0.95 8.64 -3.00
C ARG A 87 0.14 7.62 -3.77
N VAL A 88 -0.39 8.01 -4.90
CA VAL A 88 -1.21 7.15 -5.75
C VAL A 88 -0.77 7.34 -7.20
N VAL A 89 -0.57 6.24 -7.91
CA VAL A 89 -0.20 6.26 -9.31
C VAL A 89 -1.03 5.24 -10.08
N GLU A 90 -1.46 5.60 -11.29
CA GLU A 90 -2.12 4.64 -12.17
C GLU A 90 -1.09 3.63 -12.68
N GLU A 91 -1.52 2.37 -12.82
CA GLU A 91 -0.64 1.28 -13.24
C GLU A 91 0.08 1.59 -14.57
N ARG A 92 -0.60 2.23 -15.53
CA ARG A 92 -0.02 2.60 -16.82
C ARG A 92 1.12 3.62 -16.73
N ASN A 93 1.17 4.38 -15.63
CA ASN A 93 2.20 5.40 -15.39
C ASN A 93 3.34 4.88 -14.50
N LEU A 94 3.23 3.64 -14.03
CA LEU A 94 4.23 3.04 -13.16
C LEU A 94 5.41 2.55 -13.99
N ASN A 95 6.61 3.02 -13.66
CA ASN A 95 7.86 2.59 -14.28
C ASN A 95 9.02 2.80 -13.29
N ALA A 96 10.20 2.34 -13.67
CA ALA A 96 11.38 2.45 -12.81
C ALA A 96 11.76 3.90 -12.50
N GLU A 97 11.60 4.80 -13.47
CA GLU A 97 11.87 6.23 -13.29
C GLU A 97 10.91 6.85 -12.27
N TYR A 98 9.62 6.55 -12.37
CA TYR A 98 8.63 6.99 -11.39
C TYR A 98 8.98 6.49 -10.00
N LEU A 99 9.28 5.20 -9.84
CA LEU A 99 9.62 4.62 -8.55
C LEU A 99 10.88 5.24 -7.94
N ALA A 100 11.88 5.55 -8.76
CA ALA A 100 13.11 6.16 -8.30
C ALA A 100 12.87 7.53 -7.66
N SER A 101 11.87 8.28 -8.13
CA SER A 101 11.57 9.63 -7.66
C SER A 101 10.34 9.71 -6.73
N ALA A 102 9.54 8.66 -6.65
CA ALA A 102 8.24 8.70 -5.97
C ALA A 102 8.33 9.07 -4.49
N PHE A 103 9.40 8.68 -3.82
CA PHE A 103 9.58 8.92 -2.39
C PHE A 103 10.56 10.05 -2.09
N GLU A 104 10.99 10.78 -3.11
CA GLU A 104 11.72 12.02 -2.94
C GLU A 104 10.73 13.14 -2.61
N GLY A 105 11.11 14.06 -1.75
CA GLY A 105 10.23 15.16 -1.35
C GLY A 105 9.38 14.85 -0.11
N PRO A 106 8.23 15.51 0.06
CA PRO A 106 7.42 15.37 1.27
C PRO A 106 6.96 13.94 1.53
N ILE A 107 7.03 13.52 2.79
CA ILE A 107 6.55 12.22 3.21
C ILE A 107 5.05 12.33 3.52
N TYR A 108 4.24 11.50 2.86
CA TYR A 108 2.83 11.37 3.15
C TYR A 108 2.63 10.12 4.02
N ARG A 109 1.82 10.25 5.06
CA ARG A 109 1.52 9.11 5.94
C ARG A 109 0.04 9.01 6.19
N LEU A 110 -0.44 7.78 6.27
CA LEU A 110 -1.80 7.51 6.70
C LEU A 110 -1.98 7.98 8.16
N PRO A 111 -3.16 8.50 8.53
CA PRO A 111 -3.37 9.04 9.87
C PRO A 111 -3.42 7.92 10.91
N LYS A 112 -2.35 7.77 11.64
CA LYS A 112 -2.20 6.72 12.67
C LYS A 112 -3.06 6.93 13.90
N SER A 113 -3.20 8.19 14.31
CA SER A 113 -3.88 8.54 15.56
C SER A 113 -5.39 8.72 15.44
N ASN A 114 -5.93 8.68 14.23
CA ASN A 114 -7.36 8.95 14.00
C ASN A 114 -7.95 8.03 12.93
N LEU A 115 -7.90 6.72 13.22
CA LEU A 115 -8.49 5.70 12.35
C LEU A 115 -9.97 5.93 12.10
N ARG A 116 -10.69 6.43 13.11
CA ARG A 116 -12.12 6.69 13.00
C ARG A 116 -12.42 7.78 11.98
N LEU A 117 -11.61 8.83 11.95
CA LEU A 117 -11.77 9.90 10.96
C LEU A 117 -11.52 9.37 9.55
N LEU A 118 -10.49 8.59 9.36
CA LEU A 118 -10.20 7.99 8.06
C LEU A 118 -11.33 7.05 7.64
N GLU A 119 -11.79 6.20 8.54
CA GLU A 119 -12.91 5.29 8.30
C GLU A 119 -14.18 6.04 7.92
N ASN A 120 -14.52 7.09 8.66
CA ASN A 120 -15.68 7.92 8.37
C ASN A 120 -15.56 8.64 7.02
N THR A 121 -14.37 9.13 6.70
CA THR A 121 -14.10 9.79 5.42
C THR A 121 -14.30 8.82 4.26
N ILE A 122 -13.74 7.62 4.37
CA ILE A 122 -13.90 6.57 3.35
C ILE A 122 -15.37 6.19 3.20
N SER A 123 -16.07 5.97 4.31
CA SER A 123 -17.49 5.60 4.30
C SER A 123 -18.36 6.66 3.64
N ALA A 124 -18.11 7.93 3.94
CA ALA A 124 -18.83 9.04 3.32
C ALA A 124 -18.63 9.08 1.80
N PHE A 125 -17.39 8.83 1.33
CA PHE A 125 -17.11 8.74 -0.10
C PHE A 125 -17.78 7.53 -0.74
N MET A 126 -17.76 6.38 -0.08
CA MET A 126 -18.40 5.16 -0.60
C MET A 126 -19.91 5.34 -0.75
N GLU A 127 -20.55 6.07 0.14
CA GLU A 127 -21.98 6.40 0.02
C GLU A 127 -22.29 7.22 -1.23
N GLN A 128 -21.38 8.09 -1.65
CA GLN A 128 -21.55 8.89 -2.86
C GLN A 128 -21.49 8.05 -4.14
N LEU A 129 -21.02 6.80 -4.05
CA LEU A 129 -20.93 5.88 -5.19
C LEU A 129 -22.22 5.12 -5.48
N LYS A 130 -23.15 5.13 -4.56
CA LYS A 130 -24.41 4.37 -4.68
C LYS A 130 -25.42 5.13 -5.53
#